data_037f796039775d2c424597ce3c5da1d3
#
_entry.id   037f796039775d2c424597ce3c5da1d3
#
_cell.length_a   1.000
_cell.length_b   1.000
_cell.length_c   1.000
_cell.angle_alpha   90.00
_cell.angle_beta   90.00
_cell.angle_gamma   90.00
#
_symmetry.space_group_name_H-M   'P 1'
#
loop_
_entity.id
_entity.type
_entity.pdbx_description
1 polymer ?
#
loop_
_entity_poly.entity_id
_entity_poly.type
_entity_poly.pdbx_seq_one_letter_code
_entity_poly.pdbx_strand_id
1 'polypeptide(L)'
;MTGRFWTRWPDGFPIRPSGTVFLLAIQHGFTDLTMTLDDMPEDEAVTAALAVMDAHIAALNSREQSAIAATLHFPHIRLSGTALKIWETEDSYFADFLARAGGDWHHSAFANIRLLHASASKVHLDAEIRRFTAGDRLITSCRSLWIITDEGGRWAAKMRSSSAPE
;
A
#
# COMPACT_ATOMS: atom_id res chain seq x y z
N MET A 1 27.64 -2.22 15.85
CA MET A 1 26.43 -2.96 15.45
C MET A 1 25.33 -2.61 16.45
N THR A 2 24.53 -1.59 16.17
CA THR A 2 23.42 -1.16 17.01
C THR A 2 22.15 -1.64 16.32
N GLY A 3 21.58 -2.74 16.82
CA GLY A 3 20.31 -3.26 16.36
C GLY A 3 19.17 -2.30 16.69
N ARG A 4 18.43 -1.88 15.67
CA ARG A 4 17.20 -1.11 15.84
C ARG A 4 16.12 -2.06 16.38
N PHE A 5 15.69 -1.84 17.62
CA PHE A 5 14.53 -2.50 18.20
C PHE A 5 13.25 -1.78 17.74
N TRP A 6 12.46 -2.43 16.90
CA TRP A 6 11.10 -2.01 16.58
C TRP A 6 10.17 -2.52 17.69
N THR A 7 9.58 -1.62 18.44
CA THR A 7 8.51 -1.98 19.38
C THR A 7 7.18 -2.13 18.61
N ARG A 8 6.52 -3.24 18.82
CA ARG A 8 5.30 -3.65 18.12
C ARG A 8 4.05 -3.19 18.88
N TRP A 9 3.09 -2.63 18.15
CA TRP A 9 1.74 -2.44 18.68
C TRP A 9 1.09 -3.78 18.98
N PRO A 10 0.12 -3.84 19.97
CA PRO A 10 -0.70 -5.04 20.19
C PRO A 10 -1.43 -5.50 18.94
N ASP A 11 -1.74 -4.56 18.03
CA ASP A 11 -2.48 -4.80 16.79
C ASP A 11 -1.60 -4.89 15.53
N GLY A 12 -0.27 -4.95 15.68
CA GLY A 12 0.65 -5.21 14.57
C GLY A 12 1.25 -4.01 13.86
N PHE A 13 0.84 -2.77 14.16
CA PHE A 13 1.47 -1.58 13.62
C PHE A 13 2.67 -1.13 14.46
N PRO A 14 3.78 -0.64 13.85
CA PRO A 14 4.88 -0.08 14.61
C PRO A 14 4.45 1.23 15.28
N ILE A 15 4.71 1.37 16.59
CA ILE A 15 4.53 2.63 17.30
C ILE A 15 5.61 3.59 16.85
N ARG A 16 5.23 4.75 16.34
CA ARG A 16 6.16 5.86 16.13
C ARG A 16 6.66 6.31 17.49
N PRO A 17 7.97 6.31 17.77
CA PRO A 17 8.48 7.01 18.93
C PRO A 17 8.33 8.52 18.71
N SER A 18 7.49 9.17 19.49
CA SER A 18 7.47 10.63 19.58
C SER A 18 8.72 11.09 20.32
N GLY A 19 9.74 11.52 19.58
CA GLY A 19 10.96 12.02 20.18
C GLY A 19 11.89 12.66 19.17
N THR A 20 12.32 13.87 19.44
CA THR A 20 13.36 14.58 18.70
C THR A 20 14.70 13.90 18.98
N VAL A 21 15.32 13.34 17.96
CA VAL A 21 16.68 12.82 18.06
C VAL A 21 17.64 13.98 17.80
N PHE A 22 18.29 14.48 18.87
CA PHE A 22 19.39 15.42 18.73
C PHE A 22 20.65 14.71 18.21
N LEU A 23 20.99 14.94 16.96
CA LEU A 23 22.31 14.59 16.45
C LEU A 23 23.27 15.73 16.85
N LEU A 24 24.22 15.46 17.75
CA LEU A 24 25.29 16.40 18.04
C LEU A 24 26.18 16.50 16.80
N ALA A 25 26.05 17.58 16.04
CA ALA A 25 26.96 17.88 14.95
C ALA A 25 28.25 18.44 15.51
N ILE A 26 29.35 17.80 15.19
CA ILE A 26 30.69 18.28 15.47
C ILE A 26 30.90 19.59 14.69
N GLN A 27 31.34 20.61 15.41
CA GLN A 27 31.60 21.99 14.94
C GLN A 27 32.45 22.03 13.68
N HIS A 28 31.85 22.37 12.55
CA HIS A 28 32.40 23.15 11.44
C HIS A 28 31.26 23.62 10.56
N GLY A 29 30.69 24.78 10.89
CA GLY A 29 30.01 25.66 9.93
C GLY A 29 28.82 25.11 9.13
N PHE A 30 28.03 24.16 9.66
CA PHE A 30 26.80 23.71 9.05
C PHE A 30 25.58 24.21 9.84
N THR A 31 24.65 24.84 9.14
CA THR A 31 23.32 25.21 9.63
C THR A 31 22.67 24.01 10.31
N ASP A 32 22.11 24.22 11.48
CA ASP A 32 21.39 23.24 12.29
C ASP A 32 20.26 22.55 11.46
N LEU A 33 20.56 21.37 10.92
CA LEU A 33 19.58 20.50 10.28
C LEU A 33 19.02 19.58 11.36
N THR A 34 18.01 20.06 12.07
CA THR A 34 17.21 19.22 12.96
C THR A 34 16.32 18.32 12.09
N MET A 35 16.84 17.15 11.68
CA MET A 35 16.02 16.11 11.07
C MET A 35 15.22 15.41 12.17
N THR A 36 13.90 15.46 12.06
CA THR A 36 13.01 14.64 12.87
C THR A 36 12.88 13.24 12.24
N LEU A 37 12.42 12.24 13.01
CA LEU A 37 12.16 10.90 12.47
C LEU A 37 11.08 10.93 11.36
N ASP A 38 10.28 11.99 11.30
CA ASP A 38 9.29 12.24 10.26
C ASP A 38 9.93 12.72 8.94
N ASP A 39 11.21 13.16 8.96
CA ASP A 39 11.96 13.63 7.79
C ASP A 39 12.75 12.49 7.10
N MET A 40 12.58 11.23 7.52
CA MET A 40 13.26 10.11 6.91
C MET A 40 12.58 9.71 5.59
N PRO A 41 13.30 9.61 4.47
CA PRO A 41 12.71 9.26 3.16
C PRO A 41 11.92 7.94 3.18
N GLU A 42 12.31 6.99 4.02
CA GLU A 42 11.59 5.72 4.19
C GLU A 42 10.23 5.90 4.88
N ASP A 43 10.11 6.82 5.85
CA ASP A 43 8.85 7.11 6.54
C ASP A 43 7.86 7.85 5.62
N GLU A 44 8.36 8.78 4.80
CA GLU A 44 7.56 9.44 3.77
C GLU A 44 7.06 8.43 2.73
N ALA A 45 7.91 7.52 2.27
CA ALA A 45 7.55 6.47 1.34
C ALA A 45 6.46 5.55 1.91
N VAL A 46 6.59 5.16 3.19
CA VAL A 46 5.58 4.34 3.87
C VAL A 46 4.26 5.08 4.00
N THR A 47 4.30 6.36 4.37
CA THR A 47 3.11 7.21 4.48
C THR A 47 2.41 7.33 3.12
N ALA A 48 3.15 7.60 2.06
CA ALA A 48 2.63 7.69 0.69
C ALA A 48 2.03 6.35 0.23
N ALA A 49 2.70 5.23 0.50
CA ALA A 49 2.20 3.91 0.14
C ALA A 49 0.90 3.55 0.88
N LEU A 50 0.79 3.88 2.15
CA LEU A 50 -0.46 3.67 2.91
C LEU A 50 -1.59 4.55 2.38
N ALA A 51 -1.31 5.80 2.01
CA ALA A 51 -2.29 6.68 1.37
C ALA A 51 -2.77 6.12 0.02
N VAL A 52 -1.88 5.49 -0.77
CA VAL A 52 -2.27 4.77 -2.00
C VAL A 52 -3.23 3.63 -1.68
N MET A 53 -2.98 2.84 -0.62
CA MET A 53 -3.86 1.74 -0.25
C MET A 53 -5.25 2.23 0.16
N ASP A 54 -5.32 3.29 0.97
CA ASP A 54 -6.60 3.89 1.37
C ASP A 54 -7.36 4.45 0.17
N ALA A 55 -6.68 5.17 -0.72
CA ALA A 55 -7.27 5.68 -1.96
C ALA A 55 -7.76 4.53 -2.86
N HIS A 56 -6.98 3.43 -2.96
CA HIS A 56 -7.34 2.29 -3.78
C HIS A 56 -8.62 1.60 -3.30
N ILE A 57 -8.78 1.37 -1.99
CA ILE A 57 -9.98 0.74 -1.47
C ILE A 57 -11.21 1.64 -1.65
N ALA A 58 -11.07 2.94 -1.47
CA ALA A 58 -12.12 3.91 -1.72
C ALA A 58 -12.53 3.93 -3.21
N ALA A 59 -11.55 3.95 -4.11
CA ALA A 59 -11.77 3.91 -5.56
C ALA A 59 -12.45 2.60 -6.03
N LEU A 60 -12.03 1.45 -5.49
CA LEU A 60 -12.71 0.18 -5.77
C LEU A 60 -14.19 0.23 -5.37
N ASN A 61 -14.48 0.78 -4.20
CA ASN A 61 -15.84 0.87 -3.67
C ASN A 61 -16.72 1.85 -4.44
N SER A 62 -16.14 2.95 -4.96
CA SER A 62 -16.86 3.90 -5.82
C SER A 62 -17.12 3.36 -7.24
N ARG A 63 -16.34 2.37 -7.69
CA ARG A 63 -16.34 1.82 -9.06
C ARG A 63 -16.00 2.85 -10.14
N GLU A 64 -15.33 3.93 -9.76
CA GLU A 64 -14.93 4.98 -10.69
C GLU A 64 -13.60 4.61 -11.36
N GLN A 65 -13.62 4.41 -12.68
CA GLN A 65 -12.46 3.96 -13.45
C GLN A 65 -11.25 4.86 -13.25
N SER A 66 -11.42 6.17 -13.38
CA SER A 66 -10.33 7.14 -13.25
C SER A 66 -9.73 7.16 -11.84
N ALA A 67 -10.56 7.01 -10.81
CA ALA A 67 -10.09 6.93 -9.43
C ALA A 67 -9.28 5.64 -9.19
N ILE A 68 -9.72 4.49 -9.73
CA ILE A 68 -8.98 3.24 -9.66
C ILE A 68 -7.64 3.37 -10.40
N ALA A 69 -7.66 3.93 -11.62
CA ALA A 69 -6.47 4.12 -12.45
C ALA A 69 -5.42 5.02 -11.78
N ALA A 70 -5.86 6.07 -11.07
CA ALA A 70 -4.97 6.97 -10.34
C ALA A 70 -4.16 6.26 -9.24
N THR A 71 -4.64 5.14 -8.73
CA THR A 71 -3.95 4.34 -7.69
C THR A 71 -3.07 3.23 -8.24
N LEU A 72 -2.98 3.08 -9.55
CA LEU A 72 -2.22 2.03 -10.23
C LEU A 72 -1.17 2.62 -11.16
N HIS A 73 -0.03 1.96 -11.29
CA HIS A 73 0.89 2.14 -12.40
C HIS A 73 0.58 1.14 -13.51
N PHE A 74 0.59 1.61 -14.74
CA PHE A 74 0.46 0.74 -15.90
C PHE A 74 1.82 0.60 -16.63
N PRO A 75 2.17 -0.61 -17.13
CA PRO A 75 1.40 -1.85 -16.96
C PRO A 75 1.29 -2.25 -15.47
N HIS A 76 0.08 -2.69 -15.07
CA HIS A 76 -0.16 -3.23 -13.74
C HIS A 76 -0.10 -4.75 -13.75
N ILE A 77 0.57 -5.35 -12.78
CA ILE A 77 0.86 -6.79 -12.75
C ILE A 77 0.14 -7.45 -11.55
N ARG A 78 -0.49 -8.58 -11.80
CA ARG A 78 -1.03 -9.44 -10.74
C ARG A 78 -0.61 -10.89 -10.94
N LEU A 79 -0.12 -11.50 -9.86
CA LEU A 79 -0.01 -12.94 -9.73
C LEU A 79 -1.13 -13.44 -8.80
N SER A 80 -1.99 -14.36 -9.31
CA SER A 80 -3.04 -14.99 -8.50
C SER A 80 -2.88 -16.50 -8.62
N GLY A 81 -2.61 -17.18 -7.49
CA GLY A 81 -2.15 -18.57 -7.58
C GLY A 81 -0.90 -18.66 -8.48
N THR A 82 -1.02 -19.38 -9.59
CA THR A 82 0.03 -19.50 -10.62
C THR A 82 -0.22 -18.65 -11.85
N ALA A 83 -1.39 -17.98 -11.94
CA ALA A 83 -1.77 -17.18 -13.09
C ALA A 83 -1.19 -15.77 -13.00
N LEU A 84 -0.35 -15.43 -13.99
CA LEU A 84 0.17 -14.07 -14.16
C LEU A 84 -0.74 -13.31 -15.11
N LYS A 85 -1.16 -12.11 -14.69
CA LYS A 85 -1.94 -11.18 -15.50
C LYS A 85 -1.28 -9.81 -15.54
N ILE A 86 -1.24 -9.22 -16.72
CA ILE A 86 -0.70 -7.89 -16.99
C ILE A 86 -1.80 -7.07 -17.67
N TRP A 87 -2.07 -5.89 -17.15
CA TRP A 87 -2.95 -4.91 -17.76
C TRP A 87 -2.10 -3.73 -18.24
N GLU A 88 -2.07 -3.53 -19.55
CA GLU A 88 -1.29 -2.46 -20.17
C GLU A 88 -1.94 -1.09 -19.98
N THR A 89 -3.28 -1.06 -19.85
CA THR A 89 -4.06 0.17 -19.79
C THR A 89 -5.12 0.12 -18.69
N GLU A 90 -5.59 1.30 -18.28
CA GLU A 90 -6.70 1.45 -17.33
C GLU A 90 -7.99 0.80 -17.84
N ASP A 91 -8.29 0.92 -19.13
CA ASP A 91 -9.50 0.31 -19.72
C ASP A 91 -9.47 -1.20 -19.59
N SER A 92 -8.32 -1.82 -19.89
CA SER A 92 -8.17 -3.28 -19.79
C SER A 92 -8.27 -3.76 -18.35
N TYR A 93 -7.75 -2.98 -17.39
CA TYR A 93 -7.88 -3.28 -15.96
C TYR A 93 -9.33 -3.16 -15.49
N PHE A 94 -10.02 -2.06 -15.86
CA PHE A 94 -11.38 -1.78 -15.39
C PHE A 94 -12.40 -2.77 -15.94
N ALA A 95 -12.31 -3.12 -17.22
CA ALA A 95 -13.15 -4.15 -17.83
C ALA A 95 -13.04 -5.50 -17.10
N ASP A 96 -11.80 -5.91 -16.79
CA ASP A 96 -11.55 -7.14 -16.06
C ASP A 96 -11.95 -7.03 -14.57
N PHE A 97 -11.80 -5.86 -13.94
CA PHE A 97 -12.29 -5.61 -12.59
C PHE A 97 -13.80 -5.82 -12.49
N LEU A 98 -14.58 -5.23 -13.39
CA LEU A 98 -16.03 -5.38 -13.41
C LEU A 98 -16.45 -6.86 -13.59
N ALA A 99 -15.78 -7.59 -14.48
CA ALA A 99 -16.04 -9.01 -14.70
C ALA A 99 -15.75 -9.86 -13.44
N ARG A 100 -14.73 -9.51 -12.66
CA ARG A 100 -14.34 -10.22 -11.42
C ARG A 100 -15.09 -9.74 -10.17
N ALA A 101 -15.73 -8.58 -10.22
CA ALA A 101 -16.39 -8.01 -9.04
C ALA A 101 -17.46 -8.94 -8.45
N GLY A 102 -18.17 -9.66 -9.32
CA GLY A 102 -19.22 -10.61 -8.91
C GLY A 102 -20.53 -9.90 -8.50
N GLY A 103 -21.66 -10.60 -8.63
CA GLY A 103 -22.99 -10.00 -8.46
C GLY A 103 -23.33 -9.57 -7.02
N ASP A 104 -22.84 -10.30 -6.02
CA ASP A 104 -23.14 -10.03 -4.60
C ASP A 104 -22.17 -9.03 -3.95
N TRP A 105 -21.07 -8.69 -4.63
CA TRP A 105 -20.09 -7.77 -4.06
C TRP A 105 -20.61 -6.32 -4.03
N HIS A 106 -20.60 -5.74 -2.85
CA HIS A 106 -21.00 -4.35 -2.64
C HIS A 106 -19.79 -3.46 -2.31
N HIS A 107 -18.97 -3.86 -1.33
CA HIS A 107 -17.78 -3.10 -0.95
C HIS A 107 -16.65 -4.01 -0.44
N SER A 108 -15.48 -3.42 -0.30
CA SER A 108 -14.29 -4.05 0.28
C SER A 108 -13.67 -3.16 1.35
N ALA A 109 -12.94 -3.77 2.28
CA ALA A 109 -12.14 -3.07 3.26
C ALA A 109 -10.82 -3.81 3.48
N PHE A 110 -9.77 -3.08 3.83
CA PHE A 110 -8.58 -3.70 4.40
C PHE A 110 -8.84 -4.00 5.88
N ALA A 111 -8.64 -5.26 6.27
CA ALA A 111 -8.73 -5.67 7.67
C ALA A 111 -7.40 -5.50 8.40
N ASN A 112 -6.30 -5.63 7.67
CA ASN A 112 -4.94 -5.46 8.17
C ASN A 112 -4.01 -5.07 7.02
N ILE A 113 -3.06 -4.17 7.30
CA ILE A 113 -1.94 -3.85 6.42
C ILE A 113 -0.66 -3.89 7.25
N ARG A 114 0.34 -4.63 6.78
CA ARG A 114 1.62 -4.78 7.45
C ARG A 114 2.76 -4.39 6.52
N LEU A 115 3.64 -3.50 6.98
CA LEU A 115 4.87 -3.17 6.28
C LEU A 115 5.81 -4.39 6.29
N LEU A 116 6.33 -4.75 5.12
CA LEU A 116 7.36 -5.78 4.96
C LEU A 116 8.72 -5.17 4.66
N HIS A 117 8.76 -4.18 3.78
CA HIS A 117 9.99 -3.51 3.35
C HIS A 117 9.67 -2.12 2.83
N ALA A 118 10.57 -1.16 3.08
CA ALA A 118 10.52 0.18 2.52
C ALA A 118 11.89 0.61 2.00
N SER A 119 11.86 1.42 0.96
CA SER A 119 12.97 2.22 0.46
C SER A 119 12.41 3.55 -0.03
N ALA A 120 13.25 4.51 -0.39
CA ALA A 120 12.83 5.83 -0.81
C ALA A 120 11.85 5.85 -2.02
N SER A 121 11.79 4.79 -2.83
CA SER A 121 10.95 4.73 -4.03
C SER A 121 10.07 3.49 -4.14
N LYS A 122 10.10 2.60 -3.13
CA LYS A 122 9.36 1.34 -3.19
C LYS A 122 9.01 0.81 -1.80
N VAL A 123 7.75 0.42 -1.62
CA VAL A 123 7.23 -0.14 -0.38
C VAL A 123 6.52 -1.46 -0.66
N HIS A 124 6.80 -2.47 0.15
CA HIS A 124 6.12 -3.77 0.13
C HIS A 124 5.19 -3.87 1.32
N LEU A 125 3.93 -4.12 1.05
CA LEU A 125 2.87 -4.24 2.05
C LEU A 125 2.20 -5.61 1.93
N ASP A 126 1.99 -6.27 3.07
CA ASP A 126 1.15 -7.46 3.18
C ASP A 126 -0.22 -7.02 3.71
N ALA A 127 -1.26 -7.20 2.92
CA ALA A 127 -2.60 -6.72 3.23
C ALA A 127 -3.63 -7.84 3.21
N GLU A 128 -4.53 -7.86 4.19
CA GLU A 128 -5.76 -8.66 4.17
C GLU A 128 -6.91 -7.80 3.66
N ILE A 129 -7.49 -8.20 2.54
CA ILE A 129 -8.68 -7.55 1.97
C ILE A 129 -9.90 -8.43 2.23
N ARG A 130 -10.98 -7.81 2.69
CA ARG A 130 -12.29 -8.42 2.89
C ARG A 130 -13.31 -7.84 1.93
N ARG A 131 -14.18 -8.69 1.42
CA ARG A 131 -15.25 -8.32 0.50
C ARG A 131 -16.59 -8.60 1.15
N PHE A 132 -17.54 -7.68 0.97
CA PHE A 132 -18.83 -7.73 1.64
C PHE A 132 -19.99 -7.53 0.68
N THR A 133 -21.16 -8.09 1.04
CA THR A 133 -22.45 -7.79 0.43
C THR A 133 -22.97 -6.41 0.91
N ALA A 134 -24.07 -5.93 0.33
CA ALA A 134 -24.76 -4.71 0.76
C ALA A 134 -25.24 -4.74 2.24
N GLY A 135 -25.48 -5.93 2.78
CA GLY A 135 -25.87 -6.13 4.18
C GLY A 135 -24.67 -6.50 5.08
N ASP A 136 -23.46 -6.10 4.73
CA ASP A 136 -22.22 -6.31 5.50
C ASP A 136 -21.87 -7.78 5.80
N ARG A 137 -22.48 -8.73 5.07
CA ARG A 137 -22.10 -10.14 5.18
C ARG A 137 -20.77 -10.36 4.45
N LEU A 138 -19.79 -10.97 5.14
CA LEU A 138 -18.50 -11.32 4.56
C LEU A 138 -18.69 -12.35 3.41
N ILE A 139 -18.19 -12.01 2.23
CA ILE A 139 -18.14 -12.91 1.07
C ILE A 139 -16.84 -13.70 1.08
N THR A 140 -15.71 -13.00 1.22
CA THR A 140 -14.38 -13.61 1.20
C THR A 140 -13.36 -12.72 1.89
N SER A 141 -12.30 -13.34 2.40
CA SER A 141 -11.08 -12.67 2.86
C SER A 141 -9.90 -13.29 2.15
N CYS A 142 -8.98 -12.46 1.66
CA CYS A 142 -7.75 -12.96 1.04
C CYS A 142 -6.57 -12.05 1.40
N ARG A 143 -5.37 -12.65 1.43
CA ARG A 143 -4.12 -11.92 1.62
C ARG A 143 -3.48 -11.60 0.29
N SER A 144 -2.82 -10.47 0.24
CA SER A 144 -2.09 -10.01 -0.94
C SER A 144 -0.83 -9.26 -0.54
N LEU A 145 0.26 -9.56 -1.21
CA LEU A 145 1.46 -8.74 -1.20
C LEU A 145 1.29 -7.63 -2.23
N TRP A 146 1.44 -6.38 -1.82
CA TRP A 146 1.40 -5.20 -2.66
C TRP A 146 2.79 -4.59 -2.80
N ILE A 147 3.13 -4.17 -4.00
CA ILE A 147 4.34 -3.41 -4.30
C ILE A 147 3.89 -2.05 -4.82
N ILE A 148 4.12 -1.05 -3.98
CA ILE A 148 3.81 0.34 -4.25
C ILE A 148 5.11 1.03 -4.62
N THR A 149 5.13 1.76 -5.72
CA THR A 149 6.33 2.43 -6.22
C THR A 149 6.07 3.91 -6.46
N ASP A 150 7.13 4.69 -6.33
CA ASP A 150 7.19 6.03 -6.88
C ASP A 150 7.77 5.96 -8.30
N GLU A 151 6.97 6.38 -9.29
CA GLU A 151 7.40 6.50 -10.67
C GLU A 151 7.18 7.95 -11.12
N GLY A 152 8.28 8.72 -11.21
CA GLY A 152 8.22 10.11 -11.63
C GLY A 152 7.51 11.06 -10.66
N GLY A 153 7.64 10.82 -9.36
CA GLY A 153 7.01 11.62 -8.30
C GLY A 153 5.55 11.23 -8.02
N ARG A 154 5.07 10.12 -8.58
CA ARG A 154 3.73 9.59 -8.32
C ARG A 154 3.80 8.21 -7.66
N TRP A 155 3.28 8.11 -6.46
CA TRP A 155 3.10 6.85 -5.76
C TRP A 155 1.84 6.13 -6.23
N ALA A 156 1.98 4.86 -6.64
CA ALA A 156 0.86 4.00 -7.01
C ALA A 156 1.25 2.51 -6.94
N ALA A 157 0.27 1.62 -6.98
CA ALA A 157 0.52 0.19 -6.96
C ALA A 157 1.01 -0.32 -8.33
N LYS A 158 2.23 -0.85 -8.36
CA LYS A 158 2.84 -1.44 -9.56
C LYS A 158 2.43 -2.89 -9.76
N MET A 159 2.42 -3.65 -8.67
CA MET A 159 2.05 -5.05 -8.76
C MET A 159 1.45 -5.59 -7.46
N ARG A 160 0.75 -6.71 -7.60
CA ARG A 160 0.14 -7.44 -6.50
C ARG A 160 0.28 -8.95 -6.68
N SER A 161 0.71 -9.66 -5.63
CA SER A 161 0.55 -11.11 -5.53
C SER A 161 -0.61 -11.41 -4.59
N SER A 162 -1.56 -12.23 -5.02
CA SER A 162 -2.83 -12.47 -4.30
C SER A 162 -3.05 -13.96 -4.08
N SER A 163 -3.47 -14.31 -2.87
CA SER A 163 -3.96 -15.65 -2.53
C SER A 163 -5.49 -15.80 -2.76
N ALA A 164 -6.11 -14.84 -3.44
CA ALA A 164 -7.51 -14.95 -3.81
C ALA A 164 -7.74 -16.17 -4.73
N PRO A 165 -8.87 -16.88 -4.61
CA PRO A 165 -9.27 -17.88 -5.61
C PRO A 165 -9.32 -17.24 -7.00
N GLU A 166 -9.00 -18.06 -8.01
CA GLU A 166 -9.12 -17.67 -9.42
C GLU A 166 -10.58 -17.58 -9.86
#